data_8d6bfe2ef6cda60bec6372bc17351e70
#
_entry.id   8d6bfe2ef6cda60bec6372bc17351e70
#
_cell.length_a   1.000
_cell.length_b   1.000
_cell.length_c   1.000
_cell.angle_alpha   90.00
_cell.angle_beta   90.00
_cell.angle_gamma   90.00
#
_symmetry.space_group_name_H-M   'P 1'
#
loop_
_entity.id
_entity.type
_entity.pdbx_description
1 polymer ?
#
loop_
_entity_poly.entity_id
_entity_poly.type
_entity_poly.pdbx_seq_one_letter_code
_entity_poly.pdbx_strand_id
1 'polypeptide(L)'
;MQDNNWRILTRPLVDDNPLTLQILGICSALAVTTSLDTALLMSLVVVCVLAFGSGSVSLIRNHIPHSVRIIVQITIIATLVIVVDQVLQAYAFELSKRLSVFVGLIITNCIVLGRAESFAMRNGFVASTLDGIGNGLGYSLILVIVGAIREFFGKGSLFNVQILLPTSQGGSFEPLHLMLLPPSAFFIIGGIIWFIRRKRPQQVEKPEFTLRAREQESK
;
A
#
# COMPACT_ATOMS: atom_id res chain seq x y z
N MET A 1 5.05 -19.54 -21.23
CA MET A 1 5.48 -18.22 -20.75
C MET A 1 4.31 -17.32 -20.34
N GLN A 2 3.15 -17.43 -20.98
CA GLN A 2 1.98 -16.58 -20.69
C GLN A 2 1.31 -16.88 -19.34
N ASP A 3 1.26 -18.14 -18.91
CA ASP A 3 0.64 -18.53 -17.64
C ASP A 3 1.41 -18.03 -16.40
N ASN A 4 2.70 -17.77 -16.56
CA ASN A 4 3.53 -17.26 -15.47
C ASN A 4 3.29 -15.74 -15.23
N ASN A 5 3.03 -14.97 -16.29
CA ASN A 5 2.78 -13.53 -16.22
C ASN A 5 1.41 -13.21 -15.58
N TRP A 6 0.38 -14.00 -15.86
CA TRP A 6 -0.94 -13.86 -15.27
C TRP A 6 -0.91 -14.17 -13.75
N ARG A 7 -0.15 -15.17 -13.37
CA ARG A 7 0.07 -15.50 -11.95
C ARG A 7 0.80 -14.39 -11.18
N ILE A 8 1.79 -13.74 -11.79
CA ILE A 8 2.52 -12.61 -11.19
C ILE A 8 1.56 -11.44 -10.93
N LEU A 9 0.60 -11.19 -11.81
CA LEU A 9 -0.37 -10.12 -11.68
C LEU A 9 -1.46 -10.40 -10.62
N THR A 10 -1.96 -11.64 -10.57
CA THR A 10 -3.12 -11.98 -9.73
C THR A 10 -2.76 -12.42 -8.31
N ARG A 11 -1.57 -13.00 -8.12
CA ARG A 11 -1.10 -13.50 -6.83
C ARG A 11 -1.03 -12.42 -5.74
N PRO A 12 -0.53 -11.20 -6.00
CA PRO A 12 -0.50 -10.13 -5.00
C PRO A 12 -1.87 -9.59 -4.61
N LEU A 13 -2.93 -9.85 -5.41
CA LEU A 13 -4.26 -9.35 -5.09
C LEU A 13 -4.84 -10.01 -3.83
N VAL A 14 -4.63 -11.32 -3.68
CA VAL A 14 -5.30 -12.09 -2.62
C VAL A 14 -4.31 -12.94 -1.82
N ASP A 15 -3.39 -13.65 -2.48
CA ASP A 15 -2.53 -14.65 -1.84
C ASP A 15 -1.29 -14.03 -1.20
N ASP A 16 -0.59 -13.14 -1.90
CA ASP A 16 0.64 -12.48 -1.45
C ASP A 16 0.45 -10.95 -1.35
N ASN A 17 -0.66 -10.50 -0.76
CA ASN A 17 -0.95 -9.07 -0.67
C ASN A 17 0.13 -8.37 0.19
N PRO A 18 0.72 -7.28 -0.31
CA PRO A 18 1.84 -6.61 0.34
C PRO A 18 1.48 -6.04 1.71
N LEU A 19 0.24 -5.60 1.92
CA LEU A 19 -0.17 -5.01 3.18
C LEU A 19 -0.58 -6.06 4.20
N THR A 20 -1.28 -7.12 3.80
CA THR A 20 -1.82 -8.12 4.74
C THR A 20 -0.81 -9.21 5.11
N LEU A 21 0.03 -9.63 4.17
CA LEU A 21 1.03 -10.67 4.39
C LEU A 21 2.40 -10.09 4.75
N GLN A 22 2.88 -9.12 3.97
CA GLN A 22 4.21 -8.54 4.13
C GLN A 22 4.24 -7.36 5.11
N ILE A 23 3.07 -6.85 5.53
CA ILE A 23 2.91 -5.72 6.46
C ILE A 23 3.63 -4.46 5.95
N LEU A 24 3.68 -4.28 4.63
CA LEU A 24 4.31 -3.12 3.98
C LEU A 24 3.27 -2.04 3.67
N GLY A 25 3.67 -0.76 3.79
CA GLY A 25 2.84 0.38 3.42
C GLY A 25 1.81 0.82 4.46
N ILE A 26 1.90 0.36 5.71
CA ILE A 26 0.99 0.79 6.79
C ILE A 26 1.08 2.29 7.02
N CYS A 27 2.28 2.88 6.99
CA CYS A 27 2.48 4.32 7.24
C CYS A 27 1.66 5.21 6.30
N SER A 28 1.69 4.90 5.00
CA SER A 28 0.90 5.63 4.01
C SER A 28 -0.60 5.32 4.12
N ALA A 29 -0.96 4.07 4.45
CA ALA A 29 -2.34 3.70 4.69
C ALA A 29 -2.98 4.47 5.86
N LEU A 30 -2.24 4.72 6.95
CA LEU A 30 -2.72 5.51 8.08
C LEU A 30 -3.00 6.97 7.71
N ALA A 31 -2.11 7.59 6.94
CA ALA A 31 -2.18 9.01 6.62
C ALA A 31 -3.27 9.32 5.58
N VAL A 32 -3.45 8.44 4.60
CA VAL A 32 -4.23 8.73 3.38
C VAL A 32 -5.69 8.27 3.48
N THR A 33 -6.01 7.32 4.34
CA THR A 33 -7.35 6.73 4.44
C THR A 33 -8.36 7.54 5.24
N THR A 34 -8.12 8.83 5.48
CA THR A 34 -9.06 9.75 6.15
C THR A 34 -10.25 10.15 5.27
N SER A 35 -10.10 10.08 3.95
CA SER A 35 -11.17 10.25 2.96
C SER A 35 -10.96 9.30 1.79
N LEU A 36 -12.06 8.86 1.20
CA LEU A 36 -12.06 7.91 0.09
C LEU A 36 -11.45 8.51 -1.18
N ASP A 37 -11.69 9.82 -1.42
CA ASP A 37 -11.11 10.55 -2.54
C ASP A 37 -9.57 10.55 -2.50
N THR A 38 -8.99 10.83 -1.34
CA THR A 38 -7.53 10.81 -1.16
C THR A 38 -6.97 9.39 -1.24
N ALA A 39 -7.70 8.39 -0.74
CA ALA A 39 -7.29 6.99 -0.83
C ALA A 39 -7.28 6.49 -2.28
N LEU A 40 -8.28 6.84 -3.09
CA LEU A 40 -8.33 6.48 -4.51
C LEU A 40 -7.22 7.17 -5.31
N LEU A 41 -7.03 8.46 -5.09
CA LEU A 41 -6.00 9.23 -5.76
C LEU A 41 -4.60 8.69 -5.44
N MET A 42 -4.33 8.42 -4.17
CA MET A 42 -3.07 7.82 -3.72
C MET A 42 -2.87 6.42 -4.31
N SER A 43 -3.92 5.61 -4.38
CA SER A 43 -3.85 4.26 -4.95
C SER A 43 -3.45 4.29 -6.42
N LEU A 44 -4.03 5.21 -7.21
CA LEU A 44 -3.69 5.39 -8.62
C LEU A 44 -2.20 5.77 -8.80
N VAL A 45 -1.74 6.76 -8.02
CA VAL A 45 -0.35 7.22 -8.09
C VAL A 45 0.63 6.12 -7.68
N VAL A 46 0.34 5.37 -6.61
CA VAL A 46 1.21 4.28 -6.14
C VAL A 46 1.27 3.16 -7.17
N VAL A 47 0.17 2.81 -7.85
CA VAL A 47 0.19 1.82 -8.95
C VAL A 47 1.10 2.28 -10.07
N CYS A 48 1.00 3.54 -10.51
CA CYS A 48 1.85 4.11 -11.55
C CYS A 48 3.34 4.10 -11.12
N VAL A 49 3.62 4.57 -9.90
CA VAL A 49 5.00 4.63 -9.38
C VAL A 49 5.60 3.24 -9.21
N LEU A 50 4.82 2.25 -8.74
CA LEU A 50 5.26 0.85 -8.66
C LEU A 50 5.56 0.26 -10.03
N ALA A 51 4.68 0.46 -11.01
CA ALA A 51 4.86 -0.08 -12.36
C ALA A 51 6.12 0.50 -13.02
N PHE A 52 6.22 1.82 -13.08
CA PHE A 52 7.35 2.49 -13.72
C PHE A 52 8.64 2.39 -12.90
N GLY A 53 8.55 2.49 -11.57
CA GLY A 53 9.70 2.39 -10.66
C GLY A 53 10.35 1.02 -10.71
N SER A 54 9.57 -0.06 -10.57
CA SER A 54 10.07 -1.43 -10.68
C SER A 54 10.64 -1.71 -12.07
N GLY A 55 10.00 -1.20 -13.12
CA GLY A 55 10.52 -1.30 -14.49
C GLY A 55 11.86 -0.59 -14.65
N SER A 56 11.98 0.67 -14.24
CA SER A 56 13.22 1.47 -14.34
C SER A 56 14.35 0.84 -13.55
N VAL A 57 14.11 0.40 -12.33
CA VAL A 57 15.10 -0.29 -11.49
C VAL A 57 15.58 -1.58 -12.16
N SER A 58 14.67 -2.38 -12.72
CA SER A 58 15.00 -3.60 -13.43
C SER A 58 15.88 -3.36 -14.67
N LEU A 59 15.68 -2.24 -15.35
CA LEU A 59 16.48 -1.88 -16.53
C LEU A 59 17.93 -1.54 -16.16
N ILE A 60 18.13 -0.83 -15.05
CA ILE A 60 19.45 -0.32 -14.63
C ILE A 60 20.18 -1.32 -13.72
N ARG A 61 19.53 -2.36 -13.22
CA ARG A 61 20.04 -3.29 -12.20
C ARG A 61 21.46 -3.81 -12.43
N ASN A 62 21.85 -4.01 -13.69
CA ASN A 62 23.16 -4.57 -14.04
C ASN A 62 24.33 -3.57 -13.85
N HIS A 63 24.01 -2.27 -13.73
CA HIS A 63 25.02 -1.21 -13.58
C HIS A 63 25.14 -0.70 -12.14
N ILE A 64 24.30 -1.19 -11.23
CA ILE A 64 24.24 -0.72 -9.84
C ILE A 64 25.16 -1.56 -8.96
N PRO A 65 26.24 -0.99 -8.37
CA PRO A 65 27.07 -1.69 -7.42
C PRO A 65 26.31 -1.96 -6.11
N HIS A 66 26.61 -3.07 -5.46
CA HIS A 66 25.87 -3.56 -4.29
C HIS A 66 25.84 -2.57 -3.11
N SER A 67 26.90 -1.78 -2.92
CA SER A 67 27.04 -0.86 -1.78
C SER A 67 26.15 0.38 -1.85
N VAL A 68 25.74 0.84 -3.05
CA VAL A 68 24.94 2.06 -3.25
C VAL A 68 23.53 1.76 -3.78
N ARG A 69 23.14 0.49 -3.82
CA ARG A 69 21.91 0.02 -4.44
C ARG A 69 20.64 0.72 -3.94
N ILE A 70 20.47 0.83 -2.62
CA ILE A 70 19.29 1.44 -2.00
C ILE A 70 19.22 2.95 -2.34
N ILE A 71 20.34 3.64 -2.35
CA ILE A 71 20.40 5.08 -2.67
C ILE A 71 19.95 5.32 -4.11
N VAL A 72 20.44 4.52 -5.04
CA VAL A 72 20.06 4.62 -6.45
C VAL A 72 18.56 4.34 -6.65
N GLN A 73 18.03 3.33 -5.99
CA GLN A 73 16.59 3.02 -6.04
C GLN A 73 15.74 4.17 -5.54
N ILE A 74 16.05 4.73 -4.36
CA ILE A 74 15.32 5.88 -3.80
C ILE A 74 15.41 7.08 -4.75
N THR A 75 16.56 7.34 -5.36
CA THR A 75 16.73 8.45 -6.31
C THR A 75 15.86 8.27 -7.55
N ILE A 76 15.81 7.07 -8.12
CA ILE A 76 14.94 6.76 -9.27
C ILE A 76 13.48 6.95 -8.91
N ILE A 77 13.05 6.41 -7.77
CA ILE A 77 11.66 6.53 -7.29
C ILE A 77 11.31 8.00 -7.04
N ALA A 78 12.19 8.75 -6.37
CA ALA A 78 11.98 10.18 -6.10
C ALA A 78 11.82 10.99 -7.39
N THR A 79 12.68 10.75 -8.38
CA THR A 79 12.61 11.41 -9.69
C THR A 79 11.29 11.11 -10.40
N LEU A 80 10.86 9.85 -10.39
CA LEU A 80 9.57 9.45 -10.97
C LEU A 80 8.39 10.14 -10.28
N VAL A 81 8.38 10.17 -8.95
CA VAL A 81 7.30 10.81 -8.18
C VAL A 81 7.25 12.31 -8.46
N ILE A 82 8.40 12.99 -8.55
CA ILE A 82 8.47 14.41 -8.89
C ILE A 82 7.92 14.65 -10.31
N VAL A 83 8.27 13.81 -11.27
CA VAL A 83 7.74 13.91 -12.64
C VAL A 83 6.22 13.75 -12.66
N VAL A 84 5.69 12.76 -11.94
CA VAL A 84 4.24 12.54 -11.82
C VAL A 84 3.56 13.74 -11.18
N ASP A 85 4.14 14.31 -10.12
CA ASP A 85 3.61 15.51 -9.46
C ASP A 85 3.60 16.72 -10.41
N GLN A 86 4.65 16.96 -11.18
CA GLN A 86 4.72 18.04 -12.17
C GLN A 86 3.66 17.86 -13.28
N VAL A 87 3.45 16.64 -13.76
CA VAL A 87 2.40 16.36 -14.73
C VAL A 87 1.01 16.62 -14.15
N LEU A 88 0.75 16.21 -12.91
CA LEU A 88 -0.49 16.48 -12.20
C LEU A 88 -0.72 17.99 -11.94
N GLN A 89 0.34 18.73 -11.64
CA GLN A 89 0.28 20.20 -11.50
C GLN A 89 -0.15 20.88 -12.79
N ALA A 90 0.32 20.38 -13.93
CA ALA A 90 -0.02 20.95 -15.23
C ALA A 90 -1.48 20.70 -15.66
N TYR A 91 -2.03 19.51 -15.35
CA TYR A 91 -3.36 19.09 -15.82
C TYR A 91 -4.45 19.16 -14.75
N ALA A 92 -4.11 19.03 -13.48
CA ALA A 92 -5.07 18.89 -12.38
C ALA A 92 -4.55 19.55 -11.10
N PHE A 93 -4.45 20.89 -11.11
CA PHE A 93 -3.88 21.69 -10.01
C PHE A 93 -4.50 21.41 -8.63
N GLU A 94 -5.83 21.26 -8.55
CA GLU A 94 -6.52 20.95 -7.29
C GLU A 94 -6.13 19.57 -6.73
N LEU A 95 -5.91 18.59 -7.60
CA LEU A 95 -5.47 17.26 -7.22
C LEU A 95 -4.01 17.25 -6.76
N SER A 96 -3.15 17.99 -7.47
CA SER A 96 -1.74 18.15 -7.10
C SER A 96 -1.56 18.79 -5.73
N LYS A 97 -2.35 19.84 -5.42
CA LYS A 97 -2.31 20.49 -4.11
C LYS A 97 -2.60 19.53 -2.95
N ARG A 98 -3.49 18.56 -3.16
CA ARG A 98 -3.77 17.49 -2.18
C ARG A 98 -2.65 16.47 -2.13
N LEU A 99 -2.04 16.14 -3.26
CA LEU A 99 -0.94 15.16 -3.36
C LEU A 99 0.39 15.70 -2.84
N SER A 100 0.66 17.00 -2.96
CA SER A 100 1.94 17.59 -2.55
C SER A 100 2.31 17.28 -1.08
N VAL A 101 1.28 17.17 -0.22
CA VAL A 101 1.46 16.76 1.18
C VAL A 101 1.90 15.28 1.29
N PHE A 102 1.51 14.43 0.34
CA PHE A 102 1.77 12.99 0.37
C PHE A 102 2.95 12.56 -0.50
N VAL A 103 3.55 13.47 -1.29
CA VAL A 103 4.70 13.16 -2.16
C VAL A 103 5.84 12.50 -1.36
N GLY A 104 6.16 13.03 -0.19
CA GLY A 104 7.15 12.43 0.69
C GLY A 104 6.80 11.00 1.12
N LEU A 105 5.53 10.73 1.39
CA LEU A 105 5.03 9.40 1.77
C LEU A 105 5.06 8.40 0.60
N ILE A 106 4.95 8.88 -0.63
CA ILE A 106 5.05 8.02 -1.83
C ILE A 106 6.50 7.62 -2.06
N ILE A 107 7.43 8.57 -1.94
CA ILE A 107 8.88 8.33 -2.12
C ILE A 107 9.41 7.34 -1.08
N THR A 108 9.03 7.51 0.18
CA THR A 108 9.47 6.65 1.29
C THR A 108 8.57 5.43 1.51
N ASN A 109 7.67 5.13 0.57
CA ASN A 109 6.74 4.02 0.71
C ASN A 109 7.47 2.68 0.68
N CYS A 110 7.36 1.93 1.78
CA CYS A 110 8.04 0.64 1.94
C CYS A 110 7.60 -0.41 0.92
N ILE A 111 6.39 -0.32 0.33
CA ILE A 111 5.99 -1.22 -0.75
C ILE A 111 6.82 -0.96 -2.00
N VAL A 112 6.98 0.31 -2.38
CA VAL A 112 7.72 0.69 -3.59
C VAL A 112 9.17 0.26 -3.47
N LEU A 113 9.82 0.59 -2.35
CA LEU A 113 11.20 0.22 -2.09
C LEU A 113 11.37 -1.30 -1.92
N GLY A 114 10.46 -1.93 -1.18
CA GLY A 114 10.50 -3.37 -0.92
C GLY A 114 10.36 -4.20 -2.20
N ARG A 115 9.48 -3.81 -3.13
CA ARG A 115 9.33 -4.52 -4.43
C ARG A 115 10.48 -4.21 -5.39
N ALA A 116 10.99 -2.98 -5.40
CA ALA A 116 12.19 -2.64 -6.16
C ALA A 116 13.38 -3.53 -5.76
N GLU A 117 13.59 -3.72 -4.48
CA GLU A 117 14.68 -4.51 -3.93
C GLU A 117 14.48 -6.02 -4.06
N SER A 118 13.29 -6.52 -3.68
CA SER A 118 13.04 -7.96 -3.60
C SER A 118 12.81 -8.61 -4.96
N PHE A 119 12.15 -7.90 -5.88
CA PHE A 119 11.72 -8.46 -7.17
C PHE A 119 12.41 -7.81 -8.37
N ALA A 120 12.41 -6.48 -8.49
CA ALA A 120 12.91 -5.80 -9.68
C ALA A 120 14.42 -5.99 -9.91
N MET A 121 15.20 -6.06 -8.84
CA MET A 121 16.64 -6.35 -8.92
C MET A 121 16.97 -7.75 -9.41
N ARG A 122 16.03 -8.70 -9.34
CA ARG A 122 16.26 -10.11 -9.69
C ARG A 122 15.61 -10.53 -11.01
N ASN A 123 14.57 -9.82 -11.44
CA ASN A 123 13.76 -10.19 -12.60
C ASN A 123 13.90 -9.18 -13.74
N GLY A 124 13.46 -9.58 -14.95
CA GLY A 124 13.49 -8.75 -16.14
C GLY A 124 12.41 -7.66 -16.11
N PHE A 125 12.54 -6.69 -17.01
CA PHE A 125 11.70 -5.49 -17.11
C PHE A 125 10.19 -5.81 -17.13
N VAL A 126 9.74 -6.70 -18.03
CA VAL A 126 8.32 -7.02 -18.19
C VAL A 126 7.74 -7.66 -16.91
N ALA A 127 8.46 -8.62 -16.33
CA ALA A 127 8.01 -9.29 -15.11
C ALA A 127 7.94 -8.30 -13.93
N SER A 128 8.92 -7.39 -13.82
CA SER A 128 8.97 -6.39 -12.75
C SER A 128 7.86 -5.34 -12.87
N THR A 129 7.51 -4.93 -14.08
CA THR A 129 6.40 -4.01 -14.32
C THR A 129 5.06 -4.66 -13.98
N LEU A 130 4.85 -5.92 -14.39
CA LEU A 130 3.63 -6.67 -14.06
C LEU A 130 3.50 -6.92 -12.55
N ASP A 131 4.61 -7.24 -11.89
CA ASP A 131 4.64 -7.37 -10.43
C ASP A 131 4.31 -6.05 -9.72
N GLY A 132 4.85 -4.94 -10.21
CA GLY A 132 4.53 -3.60 -9.71
C GLY A 132 3.04 -3.27 -9.81
N ILE A 133 2.41 -3.55 -10.96
CA ILE A 133 0.96 -3.37 -11.15
C ILE A 133 0.18 -4.28 -10.21
N GLY A 134 0.52 -5.56 -10.11
CA GLY A 134 -0.18 -6.52 -9.26
C GLY A 134 -0.14 -6.14 -7.78
N ASN A 135 1.04 -5.79 -7.27
CA ASN A 135 1.21 -5.35 -5.88
C ASN A 135 0.54 -3.99 -5.63
N GLY A 136 0.61 -3.06 -6.59
CA GLY A 136 -0.07 -1.79 -6.51
C GLY A 136 -1.59 -1.94 -6.42
N LEU A 137 -2.19 -2.80 -7.23
CA LEU A 137 -3.62 -3.10 -7.19
C LEU A 137 -4.02 -3.79 -5.87
N GLY A 138 -3.21 -4.74 -5.39
CA GLY A 138 -3.45 -5.40 -4.11
C GLY A 138 -3.43 -4.41 -2.94
N TYR A 139 -2.49 -3.48 -2.94
CA TYR A 139 -2.42 -2.39 -1.96
C TYR A 139 -3.60 -1.43 -2.07
N SER A 140 -3.96 -1.02 -3.29
CA SER A 140 -5.08 -0.13 -3.57
C SER A 140 -6.40 -0.68 -3.05
N LEU A 141 -6.63 -1.97 -3.22
CA LEU A 141 -7.82 -2.65 -2.72
C LEU A 141 -7.99 -2.46 -1.21
N ILE A 142 -6.91 -2.69 -0.45
CA ILE A 142 -6.95 -2.53 1.01
C ILE A 142 -7.11 -1.05 1.41
N LEU A 143 -6.43 -0.12 0.72
CA LEU A 143 -6.60 1.32 0.96
C LEU A 143 -8.04 1.78 0.81
N VAL A 144 -8.70 1.35 -0.26
CA VAL A 144 -10.10 1.69 -0.54
C VAL A 144 -11.03 1.11 0.51
N ILE A 145 -10.82 -0.15 0.91
CA ILE A 145 -11.63 -0.80 1.96
C ILE A 145 -11.47 -0.06 3.30
N VAL A 146 -10.23 0.22 3.72
CA VAL A 146 -9.96 0.92 4.97
C VAL A 146 -10.50 2.36 4.92
N GLY A 147 -10.30 3.06 3.80
CA GLY A 147 -10.81 4.42 3.59
C GLY A 147 -12.33 4.47 3.64
N ALA A 148 -13.01 3.54 2.97
CA ALA A 148 -14.48 3.43 3.00
C ALA A 148 -15.01 3.19 4.42
N ILE A 149 -14.41 2.27 5.17
CA ILE A 149 -14.80 1.99 6.56
C ILE A 149 -14.60 3.24 7.43
N ARG A 150 -13.45 3.90 7.32
CA ARG A 150 -13.13 5.09 8.13
C ARG A 150 -14.03 6.28 7.79
N GLU A 151 -14.32 6.54 6.52
CA GLU A 151 -15.19 7.63 6.11
C GLU A 151 -16.64 7.36 6.52
N PHE A 152 -17.11 6.12 6.34
CA PHE A 152 -18.46 5.74 6.72
C PHE A 152 -18.72 5.89 8.22
N PHE A 153 -17.85 5.33 9.07
CA PHE A 153 -18.01 5.42 10.53
C PHE A 153 -17.57 6.75 11.13
N GLY A 154 -16.62 7.45 10.48
CA GLY A 154 -16.07 8.72 10.98
C GLY A 154 -16.92 9.93 10.64
N LYS A 155 -17.45 10.00 9.42
CA LYS A 155 -18.22 11.15 8.92
C LYS A 155 -19.67 10.80 8.58
N GLY A 156 -20.03 9.53 8.43
CA GLY A 156 -21.34 9.13 7.90
C GLY A 156 -21.53 9.49 6.43
N SER A 157 -20.43 9.80 5.71
CA SER A 157 -20.41 10.12 4.29
C SER A 157 -19.62 9.07 3.51
N LEU A 158 -19.93 8.91 2.22
CA LEU A 158 -19.14 8.16 1.26
C LEU A 158 -18.98 9.05 0.01
N PHE A 159 -17.75 9.22 -0.46
CA PHE A 159 -17.44 10.15 -1.57
C PHE A 159 -17.95 11.59 -1.30
N ASN A 160 -17.82 12.07 -0.09
CA ASN A 160 -18.31 13.41 0.30
C ASN A 160 -19.84 13.58 0.17
N VAL A 161 -20.60 12.52 -0.14
CA VAL A 161 -22.06 12.51 -0.14
C VAL A 161 -22.52 12.02 1.23
N GLN A 162 -23.27 12.86 1.95
CA GLN A 162 -23.82 12.49 3.26
C GLN A 162 -24.89 11.42 3.10
N ILE A 163 -24.61 10.23 3.62
CA ILE A 163 -25.55 9.08 3.63
C ILE A 163 -26.32 9.04 4.96
N LEU A 164 -25.65 9.36 6.07
CA LEU A 164 -26.23 9.39 7.41
C LEU A 164 -26.32 10.86 7.86
N LEU A 165 -27.54 11.31 8.20
CA LEU A 165 -27.73 12.64 8.75
C LEU A 165 -27.16 12.73 10.17
N PRO A 166 -26.23 13.64 10.45
CA PRO A 166 -25.72 13.86 11.79
C PRO A 166 -26.77 14.43 12.71
N THR A 167 -26.63 14.20 13.99
CA THR A 167 -27.55 14.68 15.04
C THR A 167 -27.72 16.21 15.02
N SER A 168 -26.72 16.96 14.53
CA SER A 168 -26.79 18.42 14.32
C SER A 168 -27.81 18.86 13.27
N GLN A 169 -28.28 17.97 12.39
CA GLN A 169 -29.29 18.20 11.36
C GLN A 169 -30.57 17.37 11.56
N GLY A 170 -30.80 16.85 12.79
CA GLY A 170 -32.01 16.10 13.13
C GLY A 170 -31.91 14.58 12.85
N GLY A 171 -30.74 14.06 12.56
CA GLY A 171 -30.47 12.61 12.42
C GLY A 171 -30.13 11.93 13.76
N SER A 172 -30.06 10.62 13.76
CA SER A 172 -29.69 9.79 14.94
C SER A 172 -28.23 9.34 14.95
N PHE A 173 -27.39 9.84 14.05
CA PHE A 173 -26.00 9.42 13.93
C PHE A 173 -25.03 10.45 14.55
N GLU A 174 -24.28 10.03 15.56
CA GLU A 174 -23.14 10.79 16.08
C GLU A 174 -21.87 10.37 15.35
N PRO A 175 -21.17 11.31 14.63
CA PRO A 175 -19.93 10.99 13.96
C PRO A 175 -18.85 10.58 14.97
N LEU A 176 -18.28 9.41 14.79
CA LEU A 176 -17.22 8.89 15.65
C LEU A 176 -15.89 9.53 15.23
N HIS A 177 -15.59 10.73 15.73
CA HIS A 177 -14.34 11.44 15.42
C HIS A 177 -13.08 10.62 15.72
N LEU A 178 -13.14 9.66 16.65
CA LEU A 178 -12.05 8.74 16.93
C LEU A 178 -11.66 7.89 15.71
N MET A 179 -12.62 7.59 14.83
CA MET A 179 -12.36 6.83 13.60
C MET A 179 -11.54 7.61 12.56
N LEU A 180 -11.52 8.93 12.63
CA LEU A 180 -10.71 9.77 11.73
C LEU A 180 -9.24 9.87 12.20
N LEU A 181 -8.95 9.54 13.45
CA LEU A 181 -7.61 9.53 13.99
C LEU A 181 -6.75 8.36 13.45
N PRO A 182 -5.43 8.54 13.27
CA PRO A 182 -4.53 7.51 12.76
C PRO A 182 -4.62 6.15 13.50
N PRO A 183 -4.77 6.10 14.84
CA PRO A 183 -4.87 4.82 15.56
C PRO A 183 -6.00 3.91 15.09
N SER A 184 -7.12 4.46 14.63
CA SER A 184 -8.26 3.66 14.16
C SER A 184 -7.92 2.79 12.95
N ALA A 185 -7.06 3.29 12.07
CA ALA A 185 -6.61 2.53 10.90
C ALA A 185 -5.83 1.28 11.29
N PHE A 186 -5.03 1.33 12.37
CA PHE A 186 -4.34 0.14 12.89
C PHE A 186 -5.32 -0.95 13.32
N PHE A 187 -6.39 -0.57 14.04
CA PHE A 187 -7.40 -1.52 14.48
C PHE A 187 -8.14 -2.14 13.28
N ILE A 188 -8.49 -1.33 12.28
CA ILE A 188 -9.17 -1.81 11.08
C ILE A 188 -8.26 -2.74 10.28
N ILE A 189 -7.02 -2.33 10.01
CA ILE A 189 -6.03 -3.14 9.29
C ILE A 189 -5.73 -4.43 10.06
N GLY A 190 -5.52 -4.34 11.36
CA GLY A 190 -5.31 -5.51 12.23
C GLY A 190 -6.49 -6.47 12.21
N GLY A 191 -7.73 -5.95 12.24
CA GLY A 191 -8.95 -6.74 12.08
C GLY A 191 -9.06 -7.43 10.72
N ILE A 192 -8.71 -6.74 9.64
CA ILE A 192 -8.69 -7.31 8.28
C ILE A 192 -7.64 -8.42 8.19
N ILE A 193 -6.43 -8.20 8.70
CA ILE A 193 -5.35 -9.20 8.73
C ILE A 193 -5.79 -10.42 9.54
N TRP A 194 -6.36 -10.21 10.72
CA TRP A 194 -6.87 -11.30 11.58
C TRP A 194 -7.94 -12.13 10.88
N PHE A 195 -8.88 -11.46 10.19
CA PHE A 195 -9.96 -12.13 9.47
C PHE A 195 -9.44 -12.95 8.28
N ILE A 196 -8.46 -12.41 7.51
CA ILE A 196 -7.84 -13.12 6.39
C ILE A 196 -7.04 -14.33 6.89
N ARG A 197 -6.21 -14.16 7.94
CA ARG A 197 -5.40 -15.25 8.52
C ARG A 197 -6.27 -16.34 9.14
N ARG A 198 -7.44 -16.00 9.68
CA ARG A 198 -8.41 -16.99 10.18
C ARG A 198 -9.00 -17.86 9.06
N LYS A 199 -9.22 -17.27 7.88
CA LYS A 199 -9.71 -18.02 6.70
C LYS A 199 -8.61 -18.79 5.97
N ARG A 200 -7.35 -18.36 6.09
CA ARG A 200 -6.19 -18.97 5.42
C ARG A 200 -5.08 -19.28 6.42
N PRO A 201 -5.15 -20.42 7.12
CA PRO A 201 -4.15 -20.81 8.13
C PRO A 201 -2.75 -21.03 7.56
N GLN A 202 -2.60 -21.18 6.23
CA GLN A 202 -1.32 -21.28 5.54
C GLN A 202 -0.48 -19.99 5.57
N GLN A 203 -1.11 -18.83 5.84
CA GLN A 203 -0.46 -17.54 5.96
C GLN A 203 -0.02 -17.23 7.40
N VAL A 204 -0.31 -18.11 8.34
CA VAL A 204 0.13 -17.94 9.73
C VAL A 204 1.60 -18.36 9.82
N GLU A 205 2.46 -17.46 10.22
CA GLU A 205 3.87 -17.72 10.48
C GLU A 205 4.00 -18.82 11.54
N LYS A 206 4.87 -19.81 11.26
CA LYS A 206 5.21 -20.81 12.27
C LYS A 206 5.92 -20.08 13.42
N PRO A 207 5.59 -20.38 14.69
CA PRO A 207 6.27 -19.75 15.82
C PRO A 207 7.76 -20.07 15.75
N GLU A 208 8.57 -19.05 15.52
CA GLU A 208 10.04 -19.14 15.36
C GLU A 208 10.72 -19.59 16.66
N PHE A 209 10.04 -19.43 17.79
CA PHE A 209 10.50 -19.82 19.12
C PHE A 209 9.49 -20.74 19.79
N THR A 210 9.66 -22.03 19.66
CA THR A 210 9.05 -22.97 20.59
C THR A 210 9.95 -23.04 21.84
N LEU A 211 9.51 -22.48 22.93
CA LEU A 211 10.18 -22.55 24.23
C LEU A 211 10.45 -24.03 24.69
N ARG A 212 9.81 -25.00 24.05
CA ARG A 212 10.03 -26.45 24.27
C ARG A 212 11.35 -27.00 23.73
N ALA A 213 12.01 -26.32 22.79
CA ALA A 213 13.28 -26.84 22.27
C ALA A 213 14.45 -26.66 23.27
N ARG A 214 14.35 -25.72 24.21
CA ARG A 214 15.39 -25.43 25.19
C ARG A 214 15.41 -26.41 26.37
N GLU A 215 14.31 -27.08 26.67
CA GLU A 215 14.25 -28.08 27.75
C GLU A 215 14.79 -29.44 27.32
N GLN A 216 14.88 -29.74 26.01
CA GLN A 216 15.39 -30.98 25.49
C GLN A 216 16.92 -30.97 25.22
N GLU A 217 17.52 -29.79 25.04
CA GLU A 217 18.99 -29.65 24.94
C GLU A 217 19.70 -29.59 26.32
N SER A 218 18.95 -29.46 27.39
CA SER A 218 19.46 -29.35 28.77
C SER A 218 19.38 -30.68 29.55
N LYS A 219 19.01 -31.79 28.90
CA LYS A 219 19.05 -33.15 29.44
C LYS A 219 19.98 -34.00 28.60
#